data_59f4bcbf1eadc3e619744c336b9e09ca
#
_entry.id   59f4bcbf1eadc3e619744c336b9e09ca
#
_cell.length_a   1.000
_cell.length_b   1.000
_cell.length_c   1.000
_cell.angle_alpha   90.00
_cell.angle_beta   90.00
_cell.angle_gamma   90.00
#
_symmetry.space_group_name_H-M   'P 1'
#
loop_
_entity.id
_entity.type
_entity.pdbx_description
1 polymer ?
#
loop_
_entity_poly.entity_id
_entity_poly.type
_entity_poly.pdbx_seq_one_letter_code
_entity_poly.pdbx_strand_id
1 'polypeptide(L)'
;MIAVDSSVLIDLLGDDKRAAAAEECVRQALARGPVVVCDVVVAEIVAGLGYGAELFDVLEEAGIRFSPSEARAAVRAGEMQRRYKARLKAEGRQDRWPRAVPDFLIGAHALLQCTGLITRDAGFFRDYFKGLKIIVPTPA
;
A
#
# COMPACT_ATOMS: atom_id res chain seq x y z
N MET A 1 10.68 1.98 -9.04
CA MET A 1 9.47 1.17 -8.74
C MET A 1 8.50 1.96 -7.88
N ILE A 2 7.23 1.86 -8.18
CA ILE A 2 6.15 2.45 -7.38
C ILE A 2 5.30 1.31 -6.82
N ALA A 3 5.07 1.31 -5.52
CA ALA A 3 4.21 0.32 -4.86
C ALA A 3 2.75 0.78 -4.87
N VAL A 4 1.83 -0.18 -4.85
CA VAL A 4 0.38 0.09 -4.77
C VAL A 4 -0.13 -0.45 -3.43
N ASP A 5 -0.80 0.42 -2.67
CA ASP A 5 -1.47 0.05 -1.43
C ASP A 5 -2.76 -0.72 -1.72
N SER A 6 -3.17 -1.57 -0.78
CA SER A 6 -4.41 -2.35 -0.93
C SER A 6 -5.64 -1.48 -1.16
N SER A 7 -5.72 -0.29 -0.56
CA SER A 7 -6.84 0.62 -0.79
C SER A 7 -7.07 0.94 -2.27
N VAL A 8 -5.98 1.17 -3.00
CA VAL A 8 -6.05 1.50 -4.43
C VAL A 8 -6.24 0.24 -5.27
N LEU A 9 -5.63 -0.87 -4.88
CA LEU A 9 -5.81 -2.13 -5.60
C LEU A 9 -7.25 -2.63 -5.51
N ILE A 10 -7.90 -2.46 -4.35
CA ILE A 10 -9.33 -2.75 -4.18
C ILE A 10 -10.16 -1.91 -5.16
N ASP A 11 -9.85 -0.62 -5.29
CA ASP A 11 -10.54 0.25 -6.24
C ASP A 11 -10.32 -0.18 -7.68
N LEU A 12 -9.07 -0.55 -8.02
CA LEU A 12 -8.70 -1.00 -9.37
C LEU A 12 -9.45 -2.27 -9.78
N LEU A 13 -9.66 -3.19 -8.84
CA LEU A 13 -10.34 -4.46 -9.08
C LEU A 13 -11.86 -4.35 -8.97
N GLY A 14 -12.37 -3.21 -8.50
CA GLY A 14 -13.79 -2.93 -8.38
C GLY A 14 -14.37 -2.33 -9.65
N ASP A 15 -15.66 -2.00 -9.59
CA ASP A 15 -16.39 -1.42 -10.70
C ASP A 15 -17.11 -0.12 -10.33
N ASP A 16 -16.76 0.48 -9.19
CA ASP A 16 -17.33 1.75 -8.78
C ASP A 16 -16.59 2.95 -9.40
N LYS A 17 -17.00 4.17 -9.02
CA LYS A 17 -16.42 5.41 -9.56
C LYS A 17 -14.94 5.60 -9.24
N ARG A 18 -14.40 4.88 -8.24
CA ARG A 18 -12.98 4.97 -7.88
C ARG A 18 -12.10 4.13 -8.79
N ALA A 19 -12.68 3.17 -9.49
CA ALA A 19 -11.92 2.29 -10.37
C ALA A 19 -11.22 3.07 -11.49
N ALA A 20 -11.90 4.06 -12.09
CA ALA A 20 -11.33 4.87 -13.16
C ALA A 20 -10.14 5.70 -12.68
N ALA A 21 -10.22 6.31 -11.49
CA ALA A 21 -9.13 7.09 -10.93
C ALA A 21 -7.93 6.20 -10.58
N ALA A 22 -8.19 5.02 -10.01
CA ALA A 22 -7.14 4.05 -9.70
C ALA A 22 -6.42 3.57 -10.97
N GLU A 23 -7.18 3.23 -12.00
CA GLU A 23 -6.66 2.77 -13.28
C GLU A 23 -5.77 3.82 -13.94
N GLU A 24 -6.23 5.06 -13.98
CA GLU A 24 -5.47 6.17 -14.55
C GLU A 24 -4.17 6.43 -13.78
N CYS A 25 -4.24 6.38 -12.45
CA CYS A 25 -3.07 6.58 -11.60
C CYS A 25 -2.02 5.50 -11.83
N VAL A 26 -2.44 4.24 -11.91
CA VAL A 26 -1.54 3.11 -12.18
C VAL A 26 -0.94 3.24 -13.60
N ARG A 27 -1.76 3.62 -14.57
CA ARG A 27 -1.30 3.79 -15.96
C ARG A 27 -0.22 4.87 -16.06
N GLN A 28 -0.40 5.99 -15.36
CA GLN A 28 0.60 7.06 -15.33
C GLN A 28 1.90 6.59 -14.65
N ALA A 29 1.80 5.82 -13.59
CA ALA A 29 2.97 5.27 -12.90
C ALA A 29 3.71 4.27 -13.79
N LEU A 30 2.99 3.42 -14.52
CA LEU A 30 3.58 2.45 -15.46
C LEU A 30 4.36 3.13 -16.58
N ALA A 31 3.95 4.31 -17.01
CA ALA A 31 4.65 5.08 -18.02
C ALA A 31 6.03 5.55 -17.53
N ARG A 32 6.25 5.59 -16.22
CA ARG A 32 7.51 6.05 -15.61
C ARG A 32 8.41 4.91 -15.13
N GLY A 33 7.88 3.72 -14.96
CA GLY A 33 8.65 2.58 -14.50
C GLY A 33 7.79 1.46 -13.94
N PRO A 34 8.41 0.45 -13.33
CA PRO A 34 7.66 -0.69 -12.78
C PRO A 34 6.71 -0.29 -11.66
N VAL A 35 5.54 -0.92 -11.64
CA VAL A 35 4.56 -0.80 -10.56
C VAL A 35 4.45 -2.17 -9.90
N VAL A 36 4.49 -2.21 -8.59
CA VAL A 36 4.57 -3.46 -7.83
C VAL A 36 3.58 -3.51 -6.68
N VAL A 37 3.28 -4.71 -6.22
CA VAL A 37 2.56 -4.96 -4.96
C VAL A 37 3.40 -5.89 -4.11
N CYS A 38 3.38 -5.67 -2.79
CA CYS A 38 4.08 -6.54 -1.86
C CYS A 38 3.21 -7.73 -1.43
N ASP A 39 3.83 -8.67 -0.75
CA ASP A 39 3.18 -9.87 -0.23
C ASP A 39 2.01 -9.56 0.70
N VAL A 40 2.13 -8.54 1.55
CA VAL A 40 1.06 -8.12 2.47
C VAL A 40 -0.18 -7.67 1.70
N VAL A 41 0.00 -6.86 0.66
CA VAL A 41 -1.11 -6.39 -0.18
C VAL A 41 -1.79 -7.57 -0.87
N VAL A 42 -1.01 -8.48 -1.43
CA VAL A 42 -1.57 -9.70 -2.05
C VAL A 42 -2.41 -10.48 -1.04
N ALA A 43 -1.88 -10.70 0.17
CA ALA A 43 -2.60 -11.43 1.21
C ALA A 43 -3.91 -10.75 1.60
N GLU A 44 -3.91 -9.42 1.73
CA GLU A 44 -5.11 -8.65 2.06
C GLU A 44 -6.18 -8.75 0.97
N ILE A 45 -5.77 -8.70 -0.29
CA ILE A 45 -6.70 -8.79 -1.42
C ILE A 45 -7.31 -10.20 -1.50
N VAL A 46 -6.51 -11.23 -1.33
CA VAL A 46 -7.01 -12.61 -1.31
C VAL A 46 -8.02 -12.80 -0.17
N ALA A 47 -7.68 -12.32 1.02
CA ALA A 47 -8.55 -12.45 2.19
C ALA A 47 -9.86 -11.65 2.05
N GLY A 48 -9.77 -10.43 1.50
CA GLY A 48 -10.91 -9.51 1.46
C GLY A 48 -11.81 -9.68 0.26
N LEU A 49 -11.28 -10.02 -0.90
CA LEU A 49 -12.04 -10.09 -2.15
C LEU A 49 -12.26 -11.52 -2.65
N GLY A 50 -11.68 -12.52 -2.00
CA GLY A 50 -11.91 -13.93 -2.35
C GLY A 50 -11.14 -14.43 -3.56
N TYR A 51 -10.12 -13.71 -4.02
CA TYR A 51 -9.22 -14.21 -5.05
C TYR A 51 -8.37 -15.36 -4.52
N GLY A 52 -7.94 -16.23 -5.42
CA GLY A 52 -6.89 -17.21 -5.15
C GLY A 52 -5.66 -16.89 -5.98
N ALA A 53 -4.96 -17.93 -6.44
CA ALA A 53 -3.74 -17.76 -7.24
C ALA A 53 -3.97 -16.99 -8.55
N GLU A 54 -5.21 -16.97 -9.05
CA GLU A 54 -5.59 -16.23 -10.27
C GLU A 54 -5.42 -14.72 -10.12
N LEU A 55 -5.26 -14.20 -8.89
CA LEU A 55 -4.96 -12.79 -8.69
C LEU A 55 -3.69 -12.37 -9.47
N PHE A 56 -2.70 -13.26 -9.53
CA PHE A 56 -1.46 -12.94 -10.24
C PHE A 56 -1.67 -12.77 -11.75
N ASP A 57 -2.64 -13.47 -12.33
CA ASP A 57 -3.00 -13.29 -13.75
C ASP A 57 -3.63 -11.92 -13.95
N VAL A 58 -4.50 -11.50 -13.03
CA VAL A 58 -5.16 -10.19 -13.07
C VAL A 58 -4.13 -9.07 -12.92
N LEU A 59 -3.19 -9.21 -11.99
CA LEU A 59 -2.13 -8.23 -11.78
C LEU A 59 -1.21 -8.13 -13.00
N GLU A 60 -0.86 -9.26 -13.60
CA GLU A 60 -0.03 -9.28 -14.80
C GLU A 60 -0.71 -8.54 -15.96
N GLU A 61 -2.01 -8.75 -16.16
CA GLU A 61 -2.77 -8.03 -17.18
C GLU A 61 -2.78 -6.53 -16.93
N ALA A 62 -2.78 -6.11 -15.67
CA ALA A 62 -2.71 -4.70 -15.29
C ALA A 62 -1.29 -4.14 -15.34
N GLY A 63 -0.29 -4.96 -15.62
CA GLY A 63 1.11 -4.54 -15.66
C GLY A 63 1.76 -4.44 -14.28
N ILE A 64 1.12 -4.95 -13.24
CA ILE A 64 1.60 -4.86 -11.85
C ILE A 64 2.38 -6.13 -11.49
N ARG A 65 3.59 -5.94 -11.00
CA ARG A 65 4.49 -7.04 -10.62
C ARG A 65 4.44 -7.32 -9.12
N PHE A 66 4.83 -8.52 -8.74
CA PHE A 66 4.97 -8.90 -7.35
C PHE A 66 6.37 -8.59 -6.84
N SER A 67 6.45 -7.94 -5.66
CA SER A 67 7.71 -7.60 -4.99
C SER A 67 7.57 -7.90 -3.50
N PRO A 68 8.06 -9.06 -3.02
CA PRO A 68 7.92 -9.42 -1.60
C PRO A 68 8.74 -8.51 -0.69
N SER A 69 8.30 -8.37 0.55
CA SER A 69 8.98 -7.59 1.57
C SER A 69 10.30 -8.24 1.98
N GLU A 70 11.35 -7.45 2.01
CA GLU A 70 12.67 -7.89 2.50
C GLU A 70 12.73 -7.81 4.03
N ALA A 71 13.73 -8.48 4.61
CA ALA A 71 13.92 -8.50 6.06
C ALA A 71 14.01 -7.08 6.66
N ARG A 72 14.73 -6.17 5.99
CA ARG A 72 14.87 -4.78 6.45
C ARG A 72 13.53 -4.05 6.52
N ALA A 73 12.62 -4.36 5.62
CA ALA A 73 11.28 -3.77 5.64
C ALA A 73 10.48 -4.30 6.83
N ALA A 74 10.59 -5.59 7.15
CA ALA A 74 9.93 -6.17 8.31
C ALA A 74 10.40 -5.52 9.61
N VAL A 75 11.70 -5.30 9.76
CA VAL A 75 12.27 -4.63 10.94
C VAL A 75 11.73 -3.20 11.06
N ARG A 76 11.78 -2.43 9.97
CA ARG A 76 11.30 -1.05 9.96
C ARG A 76 9.81 -0.97 10.30
N ALA A 77 9.01 -1.90 9.77
CA ALA A 77 7.58 -1.95 10.05
C ALA A 77 7.32 -2.12 11.56
N GLY A 78 8.03 -3.03 12.19
CA GLY A 78 7.89 -3.26 13.64
C GLY A 78 8.32 -2.03 14.45
N GLU A 79 9.40 -1.39 14.08
CA GLU A 79 9.87 -0.15 14.73
C GLU A 79 8.83 0.97 14.63
N MET A 80 8.23 1.14 13.46
CA MET A 80 7.23 2.20 13.26
C MET A 80 5.94 1.90 14.02
N GLN A 81 5.51 0.64 14.08
CA GLN A 81 4.35 0.28 14.88
C GLN A 81 4.59 0.53 16.36
N ARG A 82 5.79 0.25 16.84
CA ARG A 82 6.16 0.55 18.23
C ARG A 82 6.04 2.06 18.52
N ARG A 83 6.50 2.91 17.59
CA ARG A 83 6.36 4.36 17.72
C ARG A 83 4.89 4.79 17.75
N TYR A 84 4.08 4.20 16.89
CA TYR A 84 2.64 4.48 16.84
C TYR A 84 1.98 4.17 18.19
N LYS A 85 2.23 2.99 18.75
CA LYS A 85 1.68 2.60 20.05
C LYS A 85 2.16 3.51 21.17
N ALA A 86 3.43 3.87 21.18
CA ALA A 86 4.01 4.77 22.18
C ALA A 86 3.37 6.17 22.08
N ARG A 87 3.13 6.66 20.86
CA ARG A 87 2.47 7.95 20.63
C ARG A 87 1.03 7.94 21.17
N LEU A 88 0.27 6.88 20.87
CA LEU A 88 -1.10 6.76 21.39
C LEU A 88 -1.11 6.77 22.92
N LYS A 89 -0.20 6.03 23.54
CA LYS A 89 -0.09 5.97 25.01
C LYS A 89 0.28 7.33 25.60
N ALA A 90 1.25 8.03 25.00
CA ALA A 90 1.70 9.35 25.46
C ALA A 90 0.59 10.40 25.36
N GLU A 91 -0.27 10.30 24.35
CA GLU A 91 -1.39 11.23 24.13
C GLU A 91 -2.65 10.81 24.90
N GLY A 92 -2.64 9.66 25.59
CA GLY A 92 -3.81 9.11 26.25
C GLY A 92 -4.95 8.81 25.30
N ARG A 93 -4.62 8.44 24.06
CA ARG A 93 -5.57 8.27 22.96
C ARG A 93 -5.69 6.81 22.56
N GLN A 94 -6.91 6.41 22.20
CA GLN A 94 -7.15 5.13 21.54
C GLN A 94 -7.80 5.41 20.19
N ASP A 95 -7.22 4.84 19.12
CA ASP A 95 -7.83 4.94 17.82
C ASP A 95 -9.00 3.94 17.75
N ARG A 96 -10.11 4.38 17.17
CA ARG A 96 -11.28 3.53 16.96
C ARG A 96 -10.93 2.34 16.03
N TRP A 97 -10.07 2.60 15.05
CA TRP A 97 -9.57 1.62 14.10
C TRP A 97 -8.05 1.63 14.19
N PRO A 98 -7.47 0.93 15.19
CA PRO A 98 -6.03 0.97 15.38
C PRO A 98 -5.28 0.40 14.17
N ARG A 99 -4.14 1.01 13.88
CA ARG A 99 -3.26 0.53 12.82
C ARG A 99 -2.62 -0.79 13.23
N ALA A 100 -2.60 -1.73 12.30
CA ALA A 100 -2.03 -3.05 12.52
C ALA A 100 -0.72 -3.21 11.75
N VAL A 101 0.02 -4.27 12.06
CA VAL A 101 1.30 -4.56 11.40
C VAL A 101 1.24 -4.48 9.88
N PRO A 102 0.20 -4.98 9.20
CA PRO A 102 0.13 -4.89 7.73
C PRO A 102 0.29 -3.48 7.18
N ASP A 103 -0.30 -2.47 7.82
CA ASP A 103 -0.17 -1.07 7.37
C ASP A 103 1.29 -0.62 7.38
N PHE A 104 2.02 -1.00 8.42
CA PHE A 104 3.43 -0.62 8.57
C PHE A 104 4.32 -1.40 7.62
N LEU A 105 3.98 -2.65 7.31
CA LEU A 105 4.71 -3.45 6.32
C LEU A 105 4.59 -2.86 4.92
N ILE A 106 3.40 -2.41 4.54
CA ILE A 106 3.18 -1.76 3.25
C ILE A 106 4.02 -0.49 3.13
N GLY A 107 4.03 0.34 4.17
CA GLY A 107 4.82 1.57 4.18
C GLY A 107 6.32 1.32 4.15
N ALA A 108 6.79 0.36 4.94
CA ALA A 108 8.22 0.02 5.00
C ALA A 108 8.71 -0.55 3.67
N HIS A 109 7.94 -1.43 3.05
CA HIS A 109 8.27 -1.97 1.73
C HIS A 109 8.41 -0.83 0.71
N ALA A 110 7.43 0.06 0.65
CA ALA A 110 7.44 1.18 -0.29
C ALA A 110 8.62 2.11 -0.05
N LEU A 111 8.91 2.45 1.22
CA LEU A 111 9.99 3.36 1.57
C LEU A 111 11.37 2.78 1.24
N LEU A 112 11.60 1.51 1.57
CA LEU A 112 12.94 0.90 1.49
C LEU A 112 13.22 0.21 0.16
N GLN A 113 12.18 -0.28 -0.53
CA GLN A 113 12.35 -1.07 -1.75
C GLN A 113 11.83 -0.39 -3.01
N CYS A 114 11.09 0.71 -2.86
CA CYS A 114 10.49 1.44 -3.97
C CYS A 114 10.82 2.92 -3.89
N THR A 115 10.33 3.71 -4.84
CA THR A 115 10.51 5.16 -4.86
C THR A 115 9.24 5.90 -4.45
N GLY A 116 8.11 5.20 -4.32
CA GLY A 116 6.86 5.82 -3.94
C GLY A 116 5.76 4.82 -3.70
N LEU A 117 4.63 5.32 -3.22
CA LEU A 117 3.45 4.52 -2.89
C LEU A 117 2.18 5.21 -3.41
N ILE A 118 1.37 4.47 -4.13
CA ILE A 118 0.03 4.90 -4.55
C ILE A 118 -0.94 4.45 -3.46
N THR A 119 -1.61 5.40 -2.81
CA THR A 119 -2.53 5.11 -1.69
C THR A 119 -3.60 6.18 -1.57
N ARG A 120 -4.74 5.82 -0.98
CA ARG A 120 -5.77 6.79 -0.55
C ARG A 120 -5.55 7.26 0.89
N ASP A 121 -4.64 6.63 1.62
CA ASP A 121 -4.42 6.87 3.05
C ASP A 121 -3.13 7.69 3.27
N ALA A 122 -3.06 8.85 2.60
CA ALA A 122 -1.85 9.66 2.55
C ALA A 122 -1.38 10.13 3.94
N GLY A 123 -2.29 10.50 4.82
CA GLY A 123 -1.94 11.05 6.13
C GLY A 123 -1.13 10.09 6.99
N PHE A 124 -1.57 8.83 7.06
CA PHE A 124 -0.87 7.81 7.82
C PHE A 124 0.55 7.59 7.30
N PHE A 125 0.70 7.42 6.00
CA PHE A 125 2.01 7.12 5.43
C PHE A 125 2.97 8.30 5.51
N ARG A 126 2.48 9.53 5.41
CA ARG A 126 3.30 10.73 5.62
C ARG A 126 3.81 10.82 7.05
N ASP A 127 2.97 10.48 8.02
CA ASP A 127 3.31 10.59 9.44
C ASP A 127 4.40 9.60 9.86
N TYR A 128 4.33 8.36 9.33
CA TYR A 128 5.20 7.28 9.80
C TYR A 128 6.33 6.92 8.83
N PHE A 129 6.26 7.39 7.59
CA PHE A 129 7.26 7.05 6.57
C PHE A 129 7.75 8.32 5.86
N LYS A 130 8.45 9.15 6.62
CA LYS A 130 9.01 10.42 6.11
C LYS A 130 10.00 10.12 4.99
N GLY A 131 9.90 10.91 3.92
CA GLY A 131 10.71 10.73 2.73
C GLY A 131 10.07 9.83 1.68
N LEU A 132 9.00 9.11 2.03
CA LEU A 132 8.25 8.33 1.06
C LEU A 132 7.41 9.25 0.18
N LYS A 133 7.57 9.12 -1.13
CA LYS A 133 6.73 9.84 -2.09
C LYS A 133 5.33 9.21 -2.10
N ILE A 134 4.32 10.02 -1.83
CA ILE A 134 2.92 9.57 -1.80
C ILE A 134 2.21 10.06 -3.06
N ILE A 135 1.52 9.14 -3.73
CA ILE A 135 0.70 9.45 -4.90
C ILE A 135 -0.73 9.04 -4.57
N VAL A 136 -1.64 10.01 -4.65
CA VAL A 136 -3.06 9.77 -4.38
C VAL A 136 -3.82 9.81 -5.70
N PRO A 137 -4.61 8.75 -6.03
CA PRO A 137 -5.45 8.81 -7.22
C PRO A 137 -6.45 9.96 -7.10
N THR A 138 -6.53 10.78 -8.15
CA THR A 138 -7.45 11.92 -8.18
C THR A 138 -8.66 11.56 -9.02
N PRO A 139 -9.89 11.82 -8.54
CA PRO A 139 -11.09 11.64 -9.35
C PRO A 139 -11.01 12.51 -10.60
N ALA A 140 -11.47 11.94 -11.70
CA ALA A 140 -11.53 12.68 -12.96
C ALA A 140 -12.57 13.81 -12.88
#